data_668ccd5f40ddc656bf19872a5ead419e
#
_entry.id   668ccd5f40ddc656bf19872a5ead419e
#
_cell.length_a   1.000
_cell.length_b   1.000
_cell.length_c   1.000
_cell.angle_alpha   90.00
_cell.angle_beta   90.00
_cell.angle_gamma   90.00
#
_symmetry.space_group_name_H-M   'P 1'
#
loop_
_entity.id
_entity.type
_entity.pdbx_description
1 polymer ?
#
loop_
_entity_poly.entity_id
_entity_poly.type
_entity_poly.pdbx_seq_one_letter_code
_entity_poly.pdbx_strand_id
1 'polypeptide(L)'
;MGSAGFWRHFRALNISRKEQKVDDGGQNSTTDSLHGKIRFMYERLVGAETFPLKIKHLSLVNPASGATIIGEAAGTNAGRGGTFLCGLWDETASTERGHAIYAAWEQAVRCPHYLSTPQGKSNFFAYSGSIDSLQQVRHHWTIHPVKGAGKHLCHGGMTHPGHNEACLGGEWRSAWYEEQCKRLTPELVAQELDISYERSTLGRAFPEFDATQQAVPDLRAEPGGVFVVSIDPGVTTAAAVLLQFVDAPGVRECRVMDAWKGHDATTATYAELIRRWEERFGKLQVTGDPSGFSRNLTYGESVFGELGKRSNIHVIAPPRSQTVGDRVRLVRDFMAERELGGGRSGRFAYQADLEEFARDLEEAKWPTNREGRVTSESDLASNEAEHTADALCYGVSYSCHVLKVSNTDNLPEPHSAHVSTEG
;
A
#
# COMPACT_ATOMS: atom_id res chain seq x y z
N MET A 1 -12.09 -11.29 30.10
CA MET A 1 -11.72 -11.73 31.46
C MET A 1 -12.59 -12.86 32.00
N GLY A 2 -13.91 -12.85 31.78
CA GLY A 2 -14.82 -13.84 32.33
C GLY A 2 -14.41 -15.32 32.10
N SER A 3 -14.04 -15.67 30.89
CA SER A 3 -13.70 -17.06 30.56
C SER A 3 -12.42 -17.55 31.20
N ALA A 4 -11.40 -16.74 31.38
CA ALA A 4 -10.15 -17.13 32.02
C ALA A 4 -10.31 -17.40 33.54
N GLY A 5 -11.33 -16.82 34.17
CA GLY A 5 -11.66 -17.06 35.59
C GLY A 5 -12.46 -18.32 35.82
N PHE A 6 -13.37 -18.68 34.90
CA PHE A 6 -14.35 -19.76 35.13
C PHE A 6 -13.99 -21.08 34.47
N TRP A 7 -13.19 -21.06 33.36
CA TRP A 7 -12.92 -22.27 32.59
C TRP A 7 -11.57 -22.86 32.97
N ARG A 8 -11.56 -24.15 33.30
CA ARG A 8 -10.31 -24.87 33.53
C ARG A 8 -9.54 -24.98 32.21
N HIS A 9 -8.22 -24.76 32.32
CA HIS A 9 -7.30 -24.86 31.18
C HIS A 9 -7.65 -23.94 29.94
N PHE A 10 -8.41 -22.87 30.17
CA PHE A 10 -8.62 -21.85 29.11
C PHE A 10 -7.29 -21.25 28.72
N ARG A 11 -7.03 -21.20 27.40
CA ARG A 11 -5.84 -20.58 26.88
C ARG A 11 -6.25 -19.53 25.84
N ALA A 12 -5.73 -18.31 25.95
CA ALA A 12 -5.88 -17.24 25.00
C ALA A 12 -4.51 -16.70 24.57
N LEU A 13 -4.44 -16.19 23.35
CA LEU A 13 -3.28 -15.54 22.77
C LEU A 13 -3.62 -14.13 22.37
N ASN A 14 -2.85 -13.15 22.84
CA ASN A 14 -2.93 -11.76 22.40
C ASN A 14 -1.69 -11.41 21.59
N ILE A 15 -1.85 -10.92 20.39
CA ILE A 15 -0.75 -10.41 19.60
C ILE A 15 -1.01 -8.97 19.15
N SER A 16 0.05 -8.21 18.93
CA SER A 16 0.03 -6.91 18.29
C SER A 16 1.35 -6.71 17.55
N ARG A 17 1.44 -5.72 16.66
CA ARG A 17 2.63 -5.48 15.83
C ARG A 17 3.95 -5.36 16.60
N LYS A 18 3.91 -4.99 17.88
CA LYS A 18 5.08 -4.90 18.77
C LYS A 18 4.78 -5.50 20.13
N GLU A 19 5.78 -6.18 20.71
CA GLU A 19 5.68 -6.79 22.04
C GLU A 19 5.23 -5.80 23.11
N GLN A 20 5.79 -4.58 23.10
CA GLN A 20 5.42 -3.50 24.03
C GLN A 20 3.93 -3.08 23.92
N LYS A 21 3.26 -3.32 22.80
CA LYS A 21 1.82 -3.08 22.65
C LYS A 21 1.01 -4.21 23.26
N VAL A 22 1.58 -5.40 23.37
CA VAL A 22 0.97 -6.53 24.09
C VAL A 22 1.21 -6.39 25.58
N ASP A 23 2.45 -6.18 26.00
CA ASP A 23 2.84 -6.01 27.41
C ASP A 23 4.08 -5.11 27.52
N ASP A 24 3.95 -3.98 28.18
CA ASP A 24 4.99 -2.96 28.32
C ASP A 24 5.75 -2.99 29.66
N GLY A 25 5.49 -3.98 30.50
CA GLY A 25 6.19 -4.07 31.79
C GLY A 25 5.72 -5.14 32.77
N GLY A 26 4.96 -6.15 32.36
CA GLY A 26 4.47 -7.20 33.23
C GLY A 26 3.63 -6.66 34.39
N GLN A 27 4.13 -6.80 35.63
CA GLN A 27 3.44 -6.26 36.81
C GLN A 27 3.32 -4.72 36.80
N ASN A 28 4.20 -4.04 36.11
CA ASN A 28 4.22 -2.58 35.98
C ASN A 28 3.67 -2.08 34.67
N SER A 29 3.02 -2.94 33.87
CA SER A 29 2.43 -2.56 32.56
C SER A 29 1.48 -1.39 32.71
N THR A 30 1.53 -0.48 31.77
CA THR A 30 0.61 0.67 31.67
C THR A 30 -0.66 0.28 30.89
N THR A 31 -1.67 1.12 30.92
CA THR A 31 -2.89 0.93 30.10
C THR A 31 -2.67 1.16 28.60
N ASP A 32 -1.42 1.42 28.19
CA ASP A 32 -1.05 1.55 26.77
C ASP A 32 -0.82 0.19 26.12
N SER A 33 -0.69 -0.89 26.92
CA SER A 33 -0.57 -2.26 26.44
C SER A 33 -1.85 -3.07 26.68
N LEU A 34 -2.03 -4.16 25.93
CA LEU A 34 -3.19 -5.06 26.07
C LEU A 34 -3.24 -5.69 27.46
N HIS A 35 -2.10 -6.24 27.94
CA HIS A 35 -2.02 -6.86 29.25
C HIS A 35 -2.17 -5.84 30.37
N GLY A 36 -1.66 -4.63 30.19
CA GLY A 36 -1.88 -3.53 31.14
C GLY A 36 -3.34 -3.13 31.27
N LYS A 37 -4.10 -3.08 30.17
CA LYS A 37 -5.56 -2.88 30.18
C LYS A 37 -6.28 -4.00 30.91
N ILE A 38 -5.89 -5.27 30.70
CA ILE A 38 -6.47 -6.41 31.40
C ILE A 38 -6.20 -6.30 32.89
N ARG A 39 -4.97 -5.98 33.30
CA ARG A 39 -4.62 -5.76 34.70
C ARG A 39 -5.43 -4.61 35.31
N PHE A 40 -5.51 -3.48 34.64
CA PHE A 40 -6.30 -2.34 35.11
C PHE A 40 -7.76 -2.70 35.36
N MET A 41 -8.38 -3.48 34.47
CA MET A 41 -9.74 -3.97 34.65
C MET A 41 -9.84 -4.98 35.78
N TYR A 42 -8.86 -5.89 35.92
CA TYR A 42 -8.81 -6.88 36.98
C TYR A 42 -8.75 -6.25 38.39
N GLU A 43 -7.89 -5.26 38.59
CA GLU A 43 -7.73 -4.52 39.86
C GLU A 43 -9.01 -3.80 40.32
N ARG A 44 -9.94 -3.56 39.40
CA ARG A 44 -11.23 -2.88 39.65
C ARG A 44 -12.44 -3.81 39.59
N LEU A 45 -12.18 -5.09 39.37
CA LEU A 45 -13.25 -6.09 39.34
C LEU A 45 -13.67 -6.45 40.79
N VAL A 46 -14.95 -6.28 41.10
CA VAL A 46 -15.52 -6.73 42.37
C VAL A 46 -15.40 -8.24 42.47
N GLY A 47 -14.83 -8.74 43.55
CA GLY A 47 -14.57 -10.17 43.72
C GLY A 47 -13.30 -10.67 43.02
N ALA A 48 -12.39 -9.79 42.62
CA ALA A 48 -11.10 -10.18 42.02
C ALA A 48 -10.27 -11.14 42.90
N GLU A 49 -10.42 -11.00 44.20
CA GLU A 49 -9.77 -11.88 45.20
C GLU A 49 -10.19 -13.37 45.08
N THR A 50 -11.35 -13.64 44.50
CA THR A 50 -11.83 -15.02 44.23
C THR A 50 -11.22 -15.62 42.96
N PHE A 51 -10.57 -14.79 42.14
CA PHE A 51 -9.93 -15.17 40.88
C PHE A 51 -8.46 -14.77 40.88
N PRO A 52 -7.59 -15.45 41.61
CA PRO A 52 -6.19 -15.07 41.76
C PRO A 52 -5.51 -15.01 40.37
N LEU A 53 -4.76 -13.93 40.10
CA LEU A 53 -4.05 -13.72 38.87
C LEU A 53 -2.55 -13.55 39.13
N LYS A 54 -1.73 -14.45 38.57
CA LYS A 54 -0.28 -14.27 38.50
C LYS A 54 0.07 -13.51 37.21
N ILE A 55 0.71 -12.37 37.39
CA ILE A 55 1.11 -11.50 36.30
C ILE A 55 2.61 -11.63 36.09
N LYS A 56 3.02 -12.04 34.91
CA LYS A 56 4.39 -12.03 34.43
C LYS A 56 4.41 -11.29 33.09
N HIS A 57 5.60 -10.89 32.66
CA HIS A 57 5.75 -10.31 31.31
C HIS A 57 5.20 -11.28 30.25
N LEU A 58 4.33 -10.78 29.37
CA LEU A 58 3.62 -11.52 28.32
C LEU A 58 2.80 -12.74 28.82
N SER A 59 2.48 -12.83 30.13
CA SER A 59 1.75 -13.97 30.64
C SER A 59 0.88 -13.62 31.86
N LEU A 60 -0.41 -13.89 31.73
CA LEU A 60 -1.39 -13.77 32.81
C LEU A 60 -1.94 -15.15 33.10
N VAL A 61 -1.79 -15.64 34.36
CA VAL A 61 -2.14 -17.01 34.74
C VAL A 61 -3.06 -16.99 35.94
N ASN A 62 -4.18 -17.70 35.86
CA ASN A 62 -4.98 -18.05 37.03
C ASN A 62 -4.48 -19.39 37.57
N PRO A 63 -3.81 -19.42 38.73
CA PRO A 63 -3.23 -20.65 39.28
C PRO A 63 -4.28 -21.66 39.78
N ALA A 64 -5.50 -21.20 40.10
CA ALA A 64 -6.56 -22.06 40.58
C ALA A 64 -7.23 -22.87 39.46
N SER A 65 -7.39 -22.26 38.27
CA SER A 65 -8.03 -22.90 37.11
C SER A 65 -7.03 -23.44 36.09
N GLY A 66 -5.77 -22.98 36.13
CA GLY A 66 -4.78 -23.20 35.06
C GLY A 66 -5.04 -22.40 33.78
N ALA A 67 -5.99 -21.47 33.82
CA ALA A 67 -6.29 -20.61 32.66
C ALA A 67 -5.16 -19.61 32.42
N THR A 68 -4.82 -19.39 31.17
CA THR A 68 -3.71 -18.52 30.78
C THR A 68 -4.10 -17.57 29.63
N ILE A 69 -3.55 -16.33 29.66
CA ILE A 69 -3.51 -15.42 28.53
C ILE A 69 -2.04 -15.18 28.25
N ILE A 70 -1.61 -15.50 27.04
CA ILE A 70 -0.22 -15.35 26.59
C ILE A 70 -0.17 -14.18 25.61
N GLY A 71 0.91 -13.40 25.64
CA GLY A 71 1.19 -12.32 24.73
C GLY A 71 2.38 -12.64 23.83
N GLU A 72 2.32 -12.27 22.56
CA GLU A 72 3.42 -12.37 21.61
C GLU A 72 3.43 -11.14 20.67
N ALA A 73 4.58 -10.79 20.14
CA ALA A 73 4.63 -9.88 19.00
C ALA A 73 4.10 -10.59 17.75
N ALA A 74 3.38 -9.86 16.88
CA ALA A 74 2.91 -10.40 15.63
C ALA A 74 4.10 -10.65 14.68
N GLY A 75 4.51 -11.89 14.59
CA GLY A 75 5.56 -12.40 13.72
C GLY A 75 5.12 -13.67 13.01
N THR A 76 5.85 -14.10 11.98
CA THR A 76 5.51 -15.29 11.16
C THR A 76 5.43 -16.60 11.96
N ASN A 77 5.91 -16.59 13.20
CA ASN A 77 5.84 -17.72 14.14
C ASN A 77 4.82 -17.51 15.25
N ALA A 78 4.07 -16.40 15.27
CA ALA A 78 3.09 -16.14 16.32
C ALA A 78 2.05 -17.26 16.40
N GLY A 79 1.83 -17.74 17.62
CA GLY A 79 0.90 -18.84 17.91
C GLY A 79 1.40 -20.25 17.60
N ARG A 80 2.51 -20.44 16.89
CA ARG A 80 3.00 -21.79 16.52
C ARG A 80 3.37 -22.68 17.71
N GLY A 81 3.62 -22.10 18.89
CA GLY A 81 3.99 -22.83 20.10
C GLY A 81 2.83 -23.41 20.89
N GLY A 82 1.58 -23.31 20.44
CA GLY A 82 0.44 -23.76 21.23
C GLY A 82 -0.88 -23.85 20.48
N THR A 83 -1.90 -24.30 21.24
CA THR A 83 -3.30 -24.25 20.78
C THR A 83 -4.08 -23.37 21.74
N PHE A 84 -4.84 -22.44 21.20
CA PHE A 84 -5.57 -21.43 21.95
C PHE A 84 -7.06 -21.48 21.61
N LEU A 85 -7.89 -21.40 22.65
CA LEU A 85 -9.33 -21.35 22.45
C LEU A 85 -9.76 -20.01 21.84
N CYS A 86 -9.12 -18.92 22.26
CA CYS A 86 -9.41 -17.57 21.80
C CYS A 86 -8.12 -16.82 21.49
N GLY A 87 -8.14 -15.94 20.52
CA GLY A 87 -7.02 -15.07 20.22
C GLY A 87 -7.48 -13.68 19.81
N LEU A 88 -6.74 -12.67 20.24
CA LEU A 88 -6.91 -11.27 19.85
C LEU A 88 -5.68 -10.82 19.08
N TRP A 89 -5.87 -10.40 17.85
CA TRP A 89 -4.83 -9.78 17.05
C TRP A 89 -5.17 -8.30 16.88
N ASP A 90 -4.48 -7.48 17.67
CA ASP A 90 -4.63 -6.04 17.70
C ASP A 90 -3.73 -5.36 16.65
N GLU A 91 -4.14 -4.20 16.18
CA GLU A 91 -3.47 -3.45 15.11
C GLU A 91 -3.22 -4.28 13.83
N THR A 92 -4.18 -5.15 13.48
CA THR A 92 -4.02 -6.12 12.38
C THR A 92 -3.70 -5.49 11.04
N ALA A 93 -4.30 -4.32 10.72
CA ALA A 93 -4.03 -3.60 9.48
C ALA A 93 -2.60 -3.05 9.38
N SER A 94 -1.97 -2.75 10.52
CA SER A 94 -0.59 -2.23 10.61
C SER A 94 0.46 -3.34 10.74
N THR A 95 0.05 -4.62 10.70
CA THR A 95 0.97 -5.73 10.88
C THR A 95 1.60 -6.12 9.54
N GLU A 96 2.91 -6.00 9.46
CA GLU A 96 3.68 -6.47 8.31
C GLU A 96 3.50 -7.98 8.10
N ARG A 97 3.46 -8.44 6.85
CA ARG A 97 3.28 -9.85 6.48
C ARG A 97 2.04 -10.52 7.09
N GLY A 98 0.94 -9.76 7.25
CA GLY A 98 -0.28 -10.24 7.89
C GLY A 98 -0.81 -11.56 7.32
N HIS A 99 -0.76 -11.76 6.00
CA HIS A 99 -1.18 -13.02 5.36
C HIS A 99 -0.31 -14.22 5.77
N ALA A 100 1.01 -14.04 5.92
CA ALA A 100 1.89 -15.12 6.37
C ALA A 100 1.66 -15.48 7.85
N ILE A 101 1.35 -14.49 8.69
CA ILE A 101 1.00 -14.69 10.09
C ILE A 101 -0.36 -15.40 10.18
N TYR A 102 -1.33 -15.03 9.37
CA TYR A 102 -2.67 -15.62 9.34
C TYR A 102 -2.64 -17.14 9.16
N ALA A 103 -1.81 -17.66 8.27
CA ALA A 103 -1.70 -19.09 8.04
C ALA A 103 -1.28 -19.88 9.31
N ALA A 104 -0.42 -19.31 10.16
CA ALA A 104 -0.04 -19.90 11.44
C ALA A 104 -1.11 -19.68 12.53
N TRP A 105 -1.72 -18.51 12.52
CA TRP A 105 -2.75 -18.09 13.46
C TRP A 105 -4.02 -18.97 13.37
N GLU A 106 -4.52 -19.23 12.17
CA GLU A 106 -5.71 -20.08 11.93
C GLU A 106 -5.53 -21.52 12.42
N GLN A 107 -4.30 -22.02 12.41
CA GLN A 107 -4.01 -23.36 12.95
C GLN A 107 -3.91 -23.39 14.47
N ALA A 108 -3.50 -22.27 15.08
CA ALA A 108 -3.24 -22.16 16.50
C ALA A 108 -4.46 -21.70 17.32
N VAL A 109 -5.32 -20.85 16.73
CA VAL A 109 -6.40 -20.15 17.42
C VAL A 109 -7.76 -20.59 16.89
N ARG A 110 -8.61 -21.09 17.80
CA ARG A 110 -9.92 -21.64 17.46
C ARG A 110 -11.01 -20.56 17.26
N CYS A 111 -10.94 -19.46 18.02
CA CYS A 111 -11.86 -18.34 17.95
C CYS A 111 -11.03 -17.05 17.77
N PRO A 112 -10.68 -16.71 16.54
CA PRO A 112 -9.87 -15.53 16.25
C PRO A 112 -10.69 -14.24 16.31
N HIS A 113 -10.06 -13.17 16.81
CA HIS A 113 -10.58 -11.81 16.81
C HIS A 113 -9.52 -10.90 16.21
N TYR A 114 -9.89 -10.17 15.16
CA TYR A 114 -9.06 -9.20 14.48
C TYR A 114 -9.56 -7.79 14.82
N LEU A 115 -8.69 -6.94 15.30
CA LEU A 115 -9.03 -5.58 15.71
C LEU A 115 -8.06 -4.59 15.06
N SER A 116 -8.61 -3.61 14.37
CA SER A 116 -7.84 -2.50 13.80
C SER A 116 -8.73 -1.36 13.33
N THR A 117 -8.13 -0.20 13.06
CA THR A 117 -8.69 0.81 12.15
C THR A 117 -8.29 0.49 10.72
N PRO A 118 -9.07 0.86 9.70
CA PRO A 118 -8.70 0.62 8.30
C PRO A 118 -7.40 1.33 7.92
N GLN A 119 -6.60 0.70 7.07
CA GLN A 119 -5.40 1.29 6.46
C GLN A 119 -5.33 0.89 4.98
N GLY A 120 -6.29 1.37 4.17
CA GLY A 120 -6.42 0.93 2.79
C GLY A 120 -6.97 -0.50 2.67
N LYS A 121 -7.00 -1.02 1.44
CA LYS A 121 -7.58 -2.34 1.11
C LYS A 121 -6.53 -3.46 1.01
N SER A 122 -5.26 -3.14 0.90
CA SER A 122 -4.17 -4.05 0.54
C SER A 122 -3.48 -4.73 1.72
N ASN A 123 -4.17 -4.90 2.85
CA ASN A 123 -3.63 -5.58 4.03
C ASN A 123 -4.53 -6.72 4.49
N PHE A 124 -3.99 -7.58 5.36
CA PHE A 124 -4.73 -8.73 5.85
C PHE A 124 -6.04 -8.36 6.57
N PHE A 125 -6.10 -7.24 7.30
CA PHE A 125 -7.32 -6.81 7.98
C PHE A 125 -8.45 -6.48 7.00
N ALA A 126 -8.14 -5.82 5.88
CA ALA A 126 -9.11 -5.61 4.82
C ALA A 126 -9.56 -6.94 4.18
N TYR A 127 -8.60 -7.84 3.90
CA TYR A 127 -8.91 -9.19 3.41
C TYR A 127 -9.77 -9.99 4.40
N SER A 128 -9.53 -9.91 5.70
CA SER A 128 -10.32 -10.62 6.72
C SER A 128 -11.80 -10.24 6.66
N GLY A 129 -12.11 -9.05 6.18
CA GLY A 129 -13.48 -8.60 5.95
C GLY A 129 -14.21 -9.32 4.80
N SER A 130 -13.51 -10.03 3.93
CA SER A 130 -14.08 -10.85 2.85
C SER A 130 -14.27 -12.33 3.24
N ILE A 131 -13.87 -12.72 4.44
CA ILE A 131 -13.99 -14.10 4.93
C ILE A 131 -15.41 -14.32 5.48
N ASP A 132 -16.21 -15.10 4.79
CA ASP A 132 -17.64 -15.33 5.11
C ASP A 132 -17.89 -15.87 6.53
N SER A 133 -16.94 -16.63 7.08
CA SER A 133 -17.05 -17.20 8.43
C SER A 133 -16.80 -16.18 9.56
N LEU A 134 -16.33 -14.98 9.25
CA LEU A 134 -16.02 -13.95 10.23
C LEU A 134 -17.14 -12.92 10.33
N GLN A 135 -17.63 -12.71 11.54
CA GLN A 135 -18.58 -11.65 11.80
C GLN A 135 -17.87 -10.30 11.89
N GLN A 136 -18.27 -9.34 11.07
CA GLN A 136 -17.78 -7.97 11.14
C GLN A 136 -18.56 -7.14 12.13
N VAL A 137 -17.86 -6.41 12.99
CA VAL A 137 -18.42 -5.43 13.91
C VAL A 137 -17.73 -4.10 13.70
N ARG A 138 -18.48 -3.06 13.35
CA ARG A 138 -17.97 -1.70 13.13
C ARG A 138 -18.31 -0.81 14.32
N HIS A 139 -17.30 -0.32 15.03
CA HIS A 139 -17.45 0.61 16.13
C HIS A 139 -17.29 2.06 15.64
N HIS A 140 -18.27 2.52 14.85
CA HIS A 140 -18.28 3.89 14.35
C HIS A 140 -18.49 4.90 15.49
N TRP A 141 -17.88 6.08 15.40
CA TRP A 141 -17.99 7.12 16.44
C TRP A 141 -19.44 7.51 16.79
N THR A 142 -20.37 7.36 15.86
CA THR A 142 -21.80 7.69 16.06
C THR A 142 -22.47 6.84 17.13
N ILE A 143 -21.96 5.67 17.46
CA ILE A 143 -22.50 4.81 18.53
C ILE A 143 -21.93 5.17 19.90
N HIS A 144 -20.85 5.95 19.96
CA HIS A 144 -20.24 6.35 21.21
C HIS A 144 -21.09 7.42 21.92
N PRO A 145 -21.45 7.27 23.21
CA PRO A 145 -22.40 8.14 23.88
C PRO A 145 -21.97 9.63 23.93
N VAL A 146 -20.67 9.89 24.04
CA VAL A 146 -20.14 11.27 24.10
C VAL A 146 -19.84 11.80 22.68
N LYS A 147 -19.13 11.02 21.87
CA LYS A 147 -18.73 11.45 20.50
C LYS A 147 -19.93 11.62 19.58
N GLY A 148 -20.92 10.75 19.74
CA GLY A 148 -22.18 10.77 18.99
C GLY A 148 -23.27 11.66 19.57
N ALA A 149 -22.99 12.38 20.66
CA ALA A 149 -23.98 13.30 21.25
C ALA A 149 -24.33 14.41 20.25
N GLY A 150 -25.63 14.65 20.05
CA GLY A 150 -26.11 15.65 19.09
C GLY A 150 -25.81 15.32 17.61
N LYS A 151 -25.50 14.05 17.29
CA LYS A 151 -25.27 13.64 15.90
C LYS A 151 -26.52 13.84 15.05
N HIS A 152 -26.31 14.27 13.83
CA HIS A 152 -27.35 14.43 12.81
C HIS A 152 -26.81 13.96 11.47
N LEU A 153 -27.70 13.56 10.59
CA LEU A 153 -27.37 13.20 9.22
C LEU A 153 -27.43 14.47 8.37
N CYS A 154 -26.29 14.84 7.80
CA CYS A 154 -26.22 15.99 6.89
C CYS A 154 -26.63 15.56 5.49
N HIS A 155 -27.70 16.10 4.97
CA HIS A 155 -28.14 15.93 3.59
C HIS A 155 -27.79 17.20 2.79
N GLY A 156 -27.28 17.06 1.60
CA GLY A 156 -27.02 18.19 0.72
C GLY A 156 -28.28 19.07 0.56
N GLY A 157 -28.14 20.35 0.91
CA GLY A 157 -29.23 21.33 0.87
C GLY A 157 -29.84 21.74 2.22
N MET A 158 -29.48 21.06 3.31
CA MET A 158 -29.87 21.51 4.66
C MET A 158 -28.76 22.35 5.30
N THR A 159 -29.09 23.57 5.73
CA THR A 159 -28.16 24.44 6.46
C THR A 159 -28.17 24.10 7.95
N HIS A 160 -27.04 23.84 8.56
CA HIS A 160 -26.86 23.66 10.00
C HIS A 160 -25.58 24.41 10.44
N PRO A 161 -25.37 24.67 11.73
CA PRO A 161 -24.12 25.23 12.21
C PRO A 161 -22.94 24.33 11.79
N GLY A 162 -21.98 24.87 11.05
CA GLY A 162 -20.84 24.12 10.49
C GLY A 162 -21.08 23.51 9.10
N HIS A 163 -22.19 23.82 8.44
CA HIS A 163 -22.45 23.40 7.06
C HIS A 163 -21.38 23.94 6.11
N ASN A 164 -20.78 23.06 5.31
CA ASN A 164 -19.80 23.39 4.29
C ASN A 164 -19.98 22.45 3.07
N GLU A 165 -19.19 22.65 2.03
CA GLU A 165 -19.24 21.85 0.81
C GLU A 165 -18.99 20.35 1.04
N ALA A 166 -18.33 19.95 2.14
CA ALA A 166 -18.14 18.56 2.53
C ALA A 166 -19.41 17.89 3.08
N CYS A 167 -20.46 18.63 3.35
CA CYS A 167 -21.75 18.10 3.80
C CYS A 167 -22.63 17.51 2.67
N LEU A 168 -22.08 17.36 1.49
CA LEU A 168 -22.76 16.77 0.34
C LEU A 168 -22.79 15.24 0.48
N GLY A 169 -23.94 14.63 0.64
CA GLY A 169 -24.07 13.18 0.48
C GLY A 169 -24.57 12.35 1.66
N GLY A 170 -25.15 12.96 2.70
CA GLY A 170 -25.75 12.20 3.80
C GLY A 170 -24.74 11.66 4.81
N GLU A 171 -23.69 12.41 5.11
CA GLU A 171 -22.71 12.06 6.13
C GLU A 171 -23.18 12.42 7.54
N TRP A 172 -22.81 11.56 8.51
CA TRP A 172 -23.06 11.84 9.91
C TRP A 172 -22.16 12.96 10.42
N ARG A 173 -22.72 13.93 11.15
CA ARG A 173 -22.03 15.07 11.76
C ARG A 173 -22.38 15.20 13.24
N SER A 174 -21.44 15.71 14.05
CA SER A 174 -21.66 16.15 15.43
C SER A 174 -20.64 17.24 15.77
N ALA A 175 -20.89 18.00 16.83
CA ALA A 175 -19.94 19.02 17.28
C ALA A 175 -18.54 18.42 17.59
N TRP A 176 -18.49 17.21 18.13
CA TRP A 176 -17.24 16.49 18.36
C TRP A 176 -16.55 16.15 17.05
N TYR A 177 -17.28 15.62 16.06
CA TYR A 177 -16.74 15.24 14.76
C TYR A 177 -16.17 16.45 14.01
N GLU A 178 -16.91 17.57 13.99
CA GLU A 178 -16.45 18.82 13.36
C GLU A 178 -15.16 19.36 14.00
N GLU A 179 -15.02 19.24 15.31
CA GLU A 179 -13.79 19.63 16.01
C GLU A 179 -12.61 18.72 15.64
N GLN A 180 -12.87 17.41 15.44
CA GLN A 180 -11.81 16.49 14.96
C GLN A 180 -11.40 16.80 13.51
N CYS A 181 -12.36 17.12 12.64
CA CYS A 181 -12.06 17.48 11.24
C CYS A 181 -11.16 18.73 11.10
N LYS A 182 -11.20 19.64 12.09
CA LYS A 182 -10.26 20.78 12.13
C LYS A 182 -8.84 20.43 12.54
N ARG A 183 -8.65 19.31 13.23
CA ARG A 183 -7.36 18.88 13.82
C ARG A 183 -6.68 17.78 13.02
N LEU A 184 -7.45 16.97 12.34
CA LEU A 184 -6.99 15.81 11.59
C LEU A 184 -6.97 16.11 10.09
N THR A 185 -6.10 15.42 9.37
CA THR A 185 -6.16 15.44 7.91
C THR A 185 -7.39 14.66 7.40
N PRO A 186 -7.89 14.93 6.19
CA PRO A 186 -9.02 14.19 5.62
C PRO A 186 -8.82 12.67 5.62
N GLU A 187 -7.58 12.20 5.39
CA GLU A 187 -7.23 10.79 5.40
C GLU A 187 -7.33 10.18 6.81
N LEU A 188 -6.86 10.91 7.84
CA LEU A 188 -6.99 10.49 9.24
C LEU A 188 -8.45 10.48 9.69
N VAL A 189 -9.25 11.46 9.28
CA VAL A 189 -10.70 11.45 9.52
C VAL A 189 -11.32 10.21 8.89
N ALA A 190 -11.01 9.94 7.62
CA ALA A 190 -11.50 8.77 6.91
C ALA A 190 -11.11 7.45 7.59
N GLN A 191 -9.86 7.36 8.08
CA GLN A 191 -9.34 6.18 8.76
C GLN A 191 -9.94 5.98 10.14
N GLU A 192 -9.79 6.99 11.00
CA GLU A 192 -10.04 6.86 12.44
C GLU A 192 -11.50 7.09 12.84
N LEU A 193 -12.25 7.87 12.03
CA LEU A 193 -13.61 8.26 12.33
C LEU A 193 -14.62 7.60 11.39
N ASP A 194 -14.42 7.71 10.08
CA ASP A 194 -15.38 7.23 9.08
C ASP A 194 -15.26 5.72 8.81
N ILE A 195 -14.19 5.07 9.28
CA ILE A 195 -13.89 3.65 9.05
C ILE A 195 -13.89 3.35 7.54
N SER A 196 -13.31 4.26 6.76
CA SER A 196 -13.24 4.16 5.30
C SER A 196 -11.96 3.47 4.86
N TYR A 197 -12.09 2.32 4.19
CA TYR A 197 -10.95 1.62 3.58
C TYR A 197 -10.45 2.31 2.30
N GLU A 198 -11.31 3.01 1.59
CA GLU A 198 -10.96 3.70 0.35
C GLU A 198 -10.19 5.00 0.59
N ARG A 199 -10.61 5.77 1.60
CA ARG A 199 -10.02 7.08 1.90
C ARG A 199 -8.92 7.05 2.95
N SER A 200 -8.69 5.92 3.61
CA SER A 200 -7.69 5.75 4.68
C SER A 200 -6.27 5.46 4.18
N THR A 201 -5.84 6.18 3.15
CA THR A 201 -4.58 5.93 2.43
C THR A 201 -3.47 6.88 2.87
N LEU A 202 -3.18 6.92 4.18
CA LEU A 202 -2.11 7.74 4.72
C LEU A 202 -0.75 7.41 4.11
N GLY A 203 -0.10 8.43 3.59
CA GLY A 203 1.25 8.31 3.05
C GLY A 203 1.35 7.58 1.72
N ARG A 204 0.26 7.29 1.00
CA ARG A 204 0.35 6.71 -0.36
C ARG A 204 1.22 7.59 -1.26
N ALA A 205 2.11 6.95 -1.99
CA ALA A 205 2.90 7.64 -3.00
C ALA A 205 2.04 8.05 -4.21
N PHE A 206 1.05 7.22 -4.56
CA PHE A 206 0.15 7.42 -5.70
C PHE A 206 -1.32 7.48 -5.25
N PRO A 207 -1.76 8.55 -4.58
CA PRO A 207 -3.17 8.69 -4.16
C PRO A 207 -4.14 8.82 -5.34
N GLU A 208 -3.68 9.22 -6.52
CA GLU A 208 -4.45 9.31 -7.76
C GLU A 208 -4.62 7.97 -8.48
N PHE A 209 -3.92 6.91 -8.04
CA PHE A 209 -4.08 5.58 -8.62
C PHE A 209 -5.42 4.97 -8.21
N ASP A 210 -6.23 4.65 -9.21
CA ASP A 210 -7.52 3.96 -9.07
C ASP A 210 -7.53 2.72 -9.95
N ALA A 211 -7.37 1.55 -9.32
CA ALA A 211 -7.31 0.27 -10.02
C ALA A 211 -8.58 -0.03 -10.83
N THR A 212 -9.73 0.53 -10.46
CA THR A 212 -11.00 0.31 -11.18
C THR A 212 -11.13 1.17 -12.44
N GLN A 213 -10.63 2.40 -12.39
CA GLN A 213 -10.77 3.35 -13.50
C GLN A 213 -9.64 3.22 -14.53
N GLN A 214 -8.44 2.87 -14.06
CA GLN A 214 -7.22 2.85 -14.89
C GLN A 214 -6.91 1.45 -15.46
N ALA A 215 -7.58 0.40 -14.97
CA ALA A 215 -7.49 -0.95 -15.54
C ALA A 215 -8.22 -1.04 -16.87
N VAL A 216 -7.54 -1.54 -17.88
CA VAL A 216 -8.11 -1.75 -19.22
C VAL A 216 -8.03 -3.24 -19.56
N PRO A 217 -9.17 -3.93 -19.67
CA PRO A 217 -9.19 -5.29 -20.19
C PRO A 217 -8.72 -5.31 -21.66
N ASP A 218 -7.80 -6.21 -22.01
CA ASP A 218 -7.25 -6.32 -23.36
C ASP A 218 -6.61 -5.00 -23.86
N LEU A 219 -5.70 -4.44 -23.06
CA LEU A 219 -4.94 -3.23 -23.41
C LEU A 219 -4.02 -3.52 -24.63
N ARG A 220 -4.37 -3.01 -25.78
CA ARG A 220 -3.64 -3.25 -27.02
C ARG A 220 -2.55 -2.21 -27.23
N ALA A 221 -1.44 -2.67 -27.83
CA ALA A 221 -0.39 -1.79 -28.28
C ALA A 221 -0.87 -0.83 -29.38
N GLU A 222 -0.60 0.46 -29.23
CA GLU A 222 -0.94 1.48 -30.23
C GLU A 222 0.18 1.64 -31.27
N PRO A 223 -0.13 1.66 -32.56
CA PRO A 223 0.85 1.95 -33.58
C PRO A 223 1.53 3.30 -33.39
N GLY A 224 2.84 3.35 -33.58
CA GLY A 224 3.62 4.59 -33.42
C GLY A 224 3.99 4.93 -31.98
N GLY A 225 3.49 4.19 -30.98
CA GLY A 225 3.91 4.35 -29.59
C GLY A 225 5.33 3.83 -29.36
N VAL A 226 6.02 4.43 -28.38
CA VAL A 226 7.39 4.03 -28.00
C VAL A 226 7.32 3.11 -26.79
N PHE A 227 7.96 1.95 -26.90
CA PHE A 227 8.06 1.00 -25.79
C PHE A 227 9.31 1.24 -24.96
N VAL A 228 9.14 1.26 -23.64
CA VAL A 228 10.20 1.44 -22.66
C VAL A 228 10.11 0.33 -21.62
N VAL A 229 11.17 -0.44 -21.48
CA VAL A 229 11.37 -1.34 -20.34
C VAL A 229 12.12 -0.58 -19.26
N SER A 230 11.60 -0.58 -18.06
CA SER A 230 12.27 0.00 -16.90
C SER A 230 12.51 -1.05 -15.83
N ILE A 231 13.75 -1.12 -15.32
CA ILE A 231 14.20 -2.16 -14.39
C ILE A 231 14.66 -1.53 -13.08
N ASP A 232 14.15 -2.05 -11.97
CA ASP A 232 14.75 -1.88 -10.65
C ASP A 232 15.48 -3.18 -10.26
N PRO A 233 16.84 -3.19 -10.30
CA PRO A 233 17.61 -4.39 -10.09
C PRO A 233 17.89 -4.68 -8.61
N GLY A 234 16.87 -4.77 -7.79
CA GLY A 234 17.01 -5.10 -6.37
C GLY A 234 17.71 -6.45 -6.14
N VAL A 235 18.44 -6.57 -5.03
CA VAL A 235 19.21 -7.78 -4.70
C VAL A 235 18.28 -8.91 -4.24
N THR A 236 17.35 -8.61 -3.34
CA THR A 236 16.42 -9.60 -2.80
C THR A 236 15.14 -9.66 -3.62
N THR A 237 14.62 -8.51 -3.96
CA THR A 237 13.43 -8.35 -4.81
C THR A 237 13.78 -7.43 -5.96
N ALA A 238 13.36 -7.77 -7.14
CA ALA A 238 13.61 -7.01 -8.34
C ALA A 238 12.29 -6.82 -9.10
N ALA A 239 12.18 -5.72 -9.83
CA ALA A 239 11.00 -5.44 -10.65
C ALA A 239 11.39 -4.93 -12.03
N ALA A 240 10.54 -5.19 -13.00
CA ALA A 240 10.62 -4.59 -14.33
C ALA A 240 9.21 -4.30 -14.85
N VAL A 241 9.04 -3.16 -15.50
CA VAL A 241 7.78 -2.76 -16.11
C VAL A 241 7.98 -2.47 -17.59
N LEU A 242 7.04 -2.92 -18.42
CA LEU A 242 6.97 -2.58 -19.83
C LEU A 242 5.93 -1.50 -20.04
N LEU A 243 6.38 -0.33 -20.46
CA LEU A 243 5.56 0.84 -20.72
C LEU A 243 5.45 1.10 -22.22
N GLN A 244 4.30 1.55 -22.64
CA GLN A 244 4.13 2.19 -23.96
C GLN A 244 3.74 3.64 -23.75
N PHE A 245 4.46 4.55 -24.40
CA PHE A 245 4.09 5.96 -24.45
C PHE A 245 3.50 6.28 -25.82
N VAL A 246 2.30 6.85 -25.81
CA VAL A 246 1.56 7.24 -27.01
C VAL A 246 1.32 8.74 -26.97
N ASP A 247 1.75 9.44 -28.02
CA ASP A 247 1.47 10.87 -28.17
C ASP A 247 0.30 11.07 -29.14
N ALA A 248 -0.77 11.67 -28.62
CA ALA A 248 -1.93 12.13 -29.38
C ALA A 248 -2.08 13.66 -29.23
N PRO A 249 -2.86 14.34 -30.08
CA PRO A 249 -3.09 15.77 -29.95
C PRO A 249 -3.62 16.13 -28.54
N GLY A 250 -2.83 16.93 -27.80
CA GLY A 250 -3.17 17.38 -26.44
C GLY A 250 -3.05 16.34 -25.33
N VAL A 251 -2.67 15.09 -25.63
CA VAL A 251 -2.57 14.01 -24.62
C VAL A 251 -1.31 13.18 -24.85
N ARG A 252 -0.60 12.88 -23.77
CA ARG A 252 0.40 11.79 -23.71
C ARG A 252 -0.14 10.71 -22.80
N GLU A 253 -0.24 9.50 -23.32
CA GLU A 253 -0.70 8.33 -22.55
C GLU A 253 0.48 7.47 -22.16
N CYS A 254 0.53 7.07 -20.87
CA CYS A 254 1.43 6.07 -20.32
C CYS A 254 0.61 4.79 -20.12
N ARG A 255 0.95 3.74 -20.83
CA ARG A 255 0.30 2.43 -20.79
C ARG A 255 1.24 1.41 -20.19
N VAL A 256 0.86 0.75 -19.11
CA VAL A 256 1.60 -0.38 -18.56
C VAL A 256 1.11 -1.65 -19.26
N MET A 257 1.94 -2.15 -20.16
CA MET A 257 1.60 -3.29 -21.03
C MET A 257 1.88 -4.63 -20.37
N ASP A 258 2.89 -4.69 -19.51
CA ASP A 258 3.28 -5.86 -18.74
C ASP A 258 4.13 -5.44 -17.54
N ALA A 259 4.21 -6.28 -16.52
CA ALA A 259 5.04 -6.08 -15.35
C ALA A 259 5.55 -7.44 -14.85
N TRP A 260 6.74 -7.42 -14.27
CA TRP A 260 7.36 -8.58 -13.66
C TRP A 260 8.00 -8.19 -12.34
N LYS A 261 7.83 -9.04 -11.34
CA LYS A 261 8.52 -8.98 -10.05
C LYS A 261 9.05 -10.35 -9.68
N GLY A 262 10.21 -10.42 -9.08
CA GLY A 262 10.82 -11.69 -8.69
C GLY A 262 11.92 -11.52 -7.67
N HIS A 263 12.35 -12.64 -7.11
CA HIS A 263 13.45 -12.71 -6.15
C HIS A 263 14.70 -13.28 -6.81
N ASP A 264 15.88 -12.91 -6.29
CA ASP A 264 17.17 -13.43 -6.74
C ASP A 264 17.41 -13.32 -8.26
N ALA A 265 16.92 -12.21 -8.85
CA ALA A 265 17.03 -11.99 -10.29
C ALA A 265 18.47 -11.83 -10.73
N THR A 266 18.82 -12.47 -11.84
CA THR A 266 20.13 -12.39 -12.48
C THR A 266 20.07 -11.56 -13.76
N THR A 267 21.21 -11.17 -14.31
CA THR A 267 21.29 -10.54 -15.64
C THR A 267 20.67 -11.40 -16.73
N ALA A 268 20.74 -12.73 -16.61
CA ALA A 268 20.09 -13.66 -17.54
C ALA A 268 18.56 -13.57 -17.45
N THR A 269 18.00 -13.43 -16.25
CA THR A 269 16.57 -13.23 -16.02
C THR A 269 16.05 -11.99 -16.75
N TYR A 270 16.73 -10.85 -16.59
CA TYR A 270 16.36 -9.62 -17.30
C TYR A 270 16.51 -9.75 -18.81
N ALA A 271 17.58 -10.38 -19.29
CA ALA A 271 17.82 -10.57 -20.71
C ALA A 271 16.71 -11.42 -21.37
N GLU A 272 16.27 -12.48 -20.71
CA GLU A 272 15.19 -13.34 -21.18
C GLU A 272 13.85 -12.60 -21.20
N LEU A 273 13.56 -11.87 -20.11
CA LEU A 273 12.36 -11.06 -20.00
C LEU A 273 12.26 -10.01 -21.10
N ILE A 274 13.36 -9.27 -21.33
CA ILE A 274 13.40 -8.22 -22.38
C ILE A 274 13.22 -8.83 -23.75
N ARG A 275 13.88 -9.96 -24.07
CA ARG A 275 13.72 -10.64 -25.38
C ARG A 275 12.26 -11.10 -25.61
N ARG A 276 11.62 -11.68 -24.59
CA ARG A 276 10.21 -12.07 -24.67
C ARG A 276 9.30 -10.88 -24.95
N TRP A 277 9.56 -9.74 -24.34
CA TRP A 277 8.82 -8.52 -24.62
C TRP A 277 9.15 -7.95 -26.00
N GLU A 278 10.42 -8.01 -26.44
CA GLU A 278 10.85 -7.57 -27.77
C GLU A 278 10.23 -8.43 -28.90
N GLU A 279 10.13 -9.74 -28.70
CA GLU A 279 9.42 -10.64 -29.63
C GLU A 279 7.93 -10.30 -29.75
N ARG A 280 7.29 -9.86 -28.68
CA ARG A 280 5.86 -9.56 -28.67
C ARG A 280 5.53 -8.13 -29.15
N PHE A 281 6.36 -7.17 -28.79
CA PHE A 281 6.05 -5.74 -28.96
C PHE A 281 7.01 -5.02 -29.92
N GLY A 282 8.03 -5.69 -30.41
CA GLY A 282 9.04 -5.09 -31.28
C GLY A 282 10.13 -4.34 -30.52
N LYS A 283 10.69 -3.32 -31.15
CA LYS A 283 11.85 -2.59 -30.63
C LYS A 283 11.53 -1.90 -29.30
N LEU A 284 12.37 -2.17 -28.30
CA LEU A 284 12.27 -1.63 -26.95
C LEU A 284 13.43 -0.67 -26.65
N GLN A 285 13.16 0.34 -25.85
CA GLN A 285 14.18 1.13 -25.16
C GLN A 285 14.27 0.61 -23.72
N VAL A 286 15.48 0.52 -23.16
CA VAL A 286 15.67 -0.03 -21.82
C VAL A 286 16.30 1.04 -20.93
N THR A 287 15.68 1.24 -19.76
CA THR A 287 16.15 2.14 -18.71
C THR A 287 16.05 1.45 -17.34
N GLY A 288 16.42 2.09 -16.28
CA GLY A 288 16.26 1.55 -14.93
C GLY A 288 16.94 2.37 -13.85
N ASP A 289 16.94 1.86 -12.63
CA ASP A 289 17.56 2.50 -11.49
C ASP A 289 19.06 2.76 -11.76
N PRO A 290 19.55 3.99 -11.52
CA PRO A 290 20.98 4.31 -11.59
C PRO A 290 21.89 3.40 -10.76
N SER A 291 21.40 2.77 -9.69
CA SER A 291 22.16 1.80 -8.90
C SER A 291 22.62 0.60 -9.73
N GLY A 292 21.86 0.20 -10.75
CA GLY A 292 22.19 -0.86 -11.69
C GLY A 292 23.44 -0.59 -12.54
N PHE A 293 23.93 0.66 -12.61
CA PHE A 293 25.22 1.03 -13.21
C PHE A 293 26.39 0.95 -12.23
N SER A 294 26.11 0.80 -10.93
CA SER A 294 27.15 0.71 -9.90
C SER A 294 27.87 -0.63 -9.99
N ARG A 295 29.21 -0.61 -9.92
CA ARG A 295 30.01 -1.83 -9.97
C ARG A 295 29.85 -2.64 -8.70
N ASN A 296 29.60 -3.92 -8.84
CA ASN A 296 29.66 -4.85 -7.73
C ASN A 296 31.12 -5.07 -7.31
N LEU A 297 31.44 -4.86 -6.03
CA LEU A 297 32.79 -5.01 -5.49
C LEU A 297 33.34 -6.44 -5.64
N THR A 298 32.48 -7.45 -5.68
CA THR A 298 32.85 -8.85 -5.76
C THR A 298 33.12 -9.31 -7.18
N TYR A 299 32.37 -8.82 -8.17
CA TYR A 299 32.46 -9.27 -9.57
C TYR A 299 33.02 -8.23 -10.54
N GLY A 300 33.25 -7.01 -10.08
CA GLY A 300 33.86 -5.93 -10.88
C GLY A 300 32.97 -5.32 -11.97
N GLU A 301 31.77 -5.86 -12.21
CA GLU A 301 30.82 -5.41 -13.23
C GLU A 301 29.52 -4.89 -12.59
N SER A 302 28.82 -4.03 -13.32
CA SER A 302 27.47 -3.61 -12.96
C SER A 302 26.42 -4.48 -13.66
N VAL A 303 25.22 -4.59 -13.11
CA VAL A 303 24.11 -5.36 -13.70
C VAL A 303 23.82 -4.90 -15.13
N PHE A 304 23.74 -3.59 -15.37
CA PHE A 304 23.47 -3.04 -16.69
C PHE A 304 24.68 -3.12 -17.65
N GLY A 305 25.90 -3.05 -17.12
CA GLY A 305 27.11 -3.29 -17.89
C GLY A 305 27.21 -4.74 -18.39
N GLU A 306 26.81 -5.69 -17.56
CA GLU A 306 26.77 -7.11 -17.91
C GLU A 306 25.68 -7.41 -18.94
N LEU A 307 24.49 -6.81 -18.83
CA LEU A 307 23.44 -6.89 -19.85
C LEU A 307 23.93 -6.41 -21.22
N GLY A 308 24.66 -5.28 -21.24
CA GLY A 308 25.26 -4.77 -22.47
C GLY A 308 26.25 -5.73 -23.10
N LYS A 309 27.17 -6.27 -22.31
CA LYS A 309 28.25 -7.14 -22.79
C LYS A 309 27.77 -8.52 -23.19
N ARG A 310 26.88 -9.15 -22.39
CA ARG A 310 26.48 -10.55 -22.62
C ARG A 310 25.27 -10.71 -23.49
N SER A 311 24.37 -9.73 -23.51
CA SER A 311 23.08 -9.83 -24.18
C SER A 311 22.84 -8.77 -25.24
N ASN A 312 23.81 -7.85 -25.45
CA ASN A 312 23.69 -6.70 -26.36
C ASN A 312 22.49 -5.81 -26.05
N ILE A 313 22.07 -5.74 -24.77
CA ILE A 313 20.97 -4.91 -24.30
C ILE A 313 21.57 -3.65 -23.67
N HIS A 314 21.39 -2.52 -24.31
CA HIS A 314 21.90 -1.22 -23.85
C HIS A 314 20.89 -0.53 -22.96
N VAL A 315 21.20 -0.39 -21.66
CA VAL A 315 20.39 0.34 -20.71
C VAL A 315 20.80 1.81 -20.71
N ILE A 316 19.85 2.70 -20.86
CA ILE A 316 20.06 4.16 -20.87
C ILE A 316 19.68 4.71 -19.49
N ALA A 317 20.61 5.42 -18.85
CA ALA A 317 20.36 6.00 -17.53
C ALA A 317 19.27 7.08 -17.58
N PRO A 318 18.35 7.11 -16.63
CA PRO A 318 17.41 8.21 -16.48
C PRO A 318 18.12 9.49 -16.02
N PRO A 319 17.49 10.67 -16.11
CA PRO A 319 18.11 11.91 -15.65
C PRO A 319 18.48 11.86 -14.17
N ARG A 320 19.74 12.17 -13.85
CA ARG A 320 20.25 12.11 -12.45
C ARG A 320 19.79 13.26 -11.55
N SER A 321 19.22 14.32 -12.11
CA SER A 321 18.87 15.53 -11.37
C SER A 321 17.52 15.46 -10.64
N GLN A 322 16.79 14.36 -10.77
CA GLN A 322 15.47 14.22 -10.18
C GLN A 322 15.52 13.50 -8.84
N THR A 323 14.85 14.07 -7.87
CA THR A 323 14.56 13.40 -6.59
C THR A 323 13.51 12.29 -6.78
N VAL A 324 13.37 11.40 -5.81
CA VAL A 324 12.28 10.39 -5.79
C VAL A 324 10.92 11.10 -5.85
N GLY A 325 10.74 12.18 -5.07
CA GLY A 325 9.51 12.98 -5.07
C GLY A 325 9.17 13.56 -6.45
N ASP A 326 10.18 14.02 -7.21
CA ASP A 326 9.95 14.52 -8.57
C ASP A 326 9.49 13.42 -9.53
N ARG A 327 10.09 12.23 -9.44
CA ARG A 327 9.70 11.08 -10.26
C ARG A 327 8.29 10.58 -9.93
N VAL A 328 7.97 10.45 -8.64
CA VAL A 328 6.62 10.10 -8.18
C VAL A 328 5.60 11.12 -8.67
N ARG A 329 5.91 12.42 -8.57
CA ARG A 329 5.02 13.48 -9.07
C ARG A 329 4.72 13.35 -10.56
N LEU A 330 5.72 13.03 -11.39
CA LEU A 330 5.51 12.80 -12.83
C LEU A 330 4.52 11.64 -13.06
N VAL A 331 4.63 10.54 -12.35
CA VAL A 331 3.68 9.42 -12.46
C VAL A 331 2.27 9.86 -12.04
N ARG A 332 2.16 10.59 -10.93
CA ARG A 332 0.89 11.15 -10.44
C ARG A 332 0.22 12.09 -11.44
N ASP A 333 1.02 12.88 -12.17
CA ASP A 333 0.49 13.78 -13.21
C ASP A 333 -0.15 13.00 -14.37
N PHE A 334 0.38 11.81 -14.72
CA PHE A 334 -0.28 10.91 -15.68
C PHE A 334 -1.56 10.31 -15.09
N MET A 335 -1.53 9.87 -13.83
CA MET A 335 -2.68 9.24 -13.15
C MET A 335 -3.84 10.22 -12.92
N ALA A 336 -3.54 11.48 -12.65
CA ALA A 336 -4.53 12.54 -12.40
C ALA A 336 -4.93 13.31 -13.69
N GLU A 337 -4.48 12.88 -14.84
CA GLU A 337 -4.71 13.55 -16.11
C GLU A 337 -4.31 15.05 -16.11
N ARG A 338 -3.24 15.38 -15.37
CA ARG A 338 -2.73 16.76 -15.26
C ARG A 338 -1.87 17.14 -16.45
N GLU A 339 -1.65 18.44 -16.58
CA GLU A 339 -0.77 18.99 -17.63
C GLU A 339 0.70 18.58 -17.40
N LEU A 340 1.31 17.94 -18.42
CA LEU A 340 2.71 17.48 -18.43
C LEU A 340 3.69 18.53 -18.99
N GLY A 341 3.17 19.72 -19.35
CA GLY A 341 3.90 20.76 -20.05
C GLY A 341 3.74 20.67 -21.58
N GLY A 342 3.88 21.82 -22.25
CA GLY A 342 3.69 21.91 -23.70
C GLY A 342 2.24 21.72 -24.17
N GLY A 343 1.25 21.98 -23.31
CA GLY A 343 -0.17 21.89 -23.63
C GLY A 343 -0.71 20.46 -23.77
N ARG A 344 -0.05 19.48 -23.13
CA ARG A 344 -0.48 18.08 -23.14
C ARG A 344 -0.89 17.64 -21.74
N SER A 345 -2.02 16.94 -21.63
CA SER A 345 -2.44 16.25 -20.43
C SER A 345 -1.85 14.83 -20.38
N GLY A 346 -1.50 14.36 -19.18
CA GLY A 346 -1.15 12.97 -18.95
C GLY A 346 -2.39 12.09 -18.96
N ARG A 347 -2.24 10.83 -19.35
CA ARG A 347 -3.23 9.77 -19.12
C ARG A 347 -2.51 8.49 -18.73
N PHE A 348 -3.06 7.77 -17.76
CA PHE A 348 -2.50 6.52 -17.28
C PHE A 348 -3.48 5.37 -17.50
N ALA A 349 -2.99 4.26 -18.01
CA ALA A 349 -3.73 3.01 -18.14
C ALA A 349 -2.82 1.82 -17.90
N TYR A 350 -3.35 0.70 -17.43
CA TYR A 350 -2.61 -0.53 -17.26
C TYR A 350 -3.45 -1.74 -17.66
N GLN A 351 -2.78 -2.83 -18.07
CA GLN A 351 -3.41 -4.08 -18.43
C GLN A 351 -4.06 -4.72 -17.19
N ALA A 352 -5.37 -4.99 -17.24
CA ALA A 352 -6.19 -5.32 -16.06
C ALA A 352 -5.80 -6.62 -15.33
N ASP A 353 -5.10 -7.55 -15.99
CA ASP A 353 -4.62 -8.80 -15.39
C ASP A 353 -3.31 -8.65 -14.59
N LEU A 354 -2.73 -7.46 -14.54
CA LEU A 354 -1.55 -7.15 -13.73
C LEU A 354 -1.93 -6.86 -12.26
N GLU A 355 -2.54 -7.84 -11.59
CA GLU A 355 -3.05 -7.68 -10.22
C GLU A 355 -1.95 -7.36 -9.20
N GLU A 356 -0.76 -7.96 -9.35
CA GLU A 356 0.37 -7.70 -8.45
C GLU A 356 0.90 -6.26 -8.63
N PHE A 357 1.03 -5.80 -9.87
CA PHE A 357 1.40 -4.43 -10.19
C PHE A 357 0.42 -3.42 -9.56
N ALA A 358 -0.88 -3.65 -9.72
CA ALA A 358 -1.91 -2.77 -9.16
C ALA A 358 -1.82 -2.72 -7.63
N ARG A 359 -1.65 -3.87 -6.98
CA ARG A 359 -1.47 -3.97 -5.53
C ARG A 359 -0.24 -3.21 -5.07
N ASP A 360 0.88 -3.37 -5.74
CA ASP A 360 2.11 -2.66 -5.39
C ASP A 360 1.94 -1.14 -5.47
N LEU A 361 1.24 -0.61 -6.47
CA LEU A 361 0.97 0.83 -6.55
C LEU A 361 0.02 1.33 -5.46
N GLU A 362 -0.95 0.52 -5.04
CA GLU A 362 -1.80 0.82 -3.90
C GLU A 362 -1.03 0.80 -2.58
N GLU A 363 -0.01 -0.04 -2.45
CA GLU A 363 0.81 -0.23 -1.25
C GLU A 363 2.04 0.67 -1.17
N ALA A 364 2.48 1.24 -2.29
CA ALA A 364 3.61 2.16 -2.32
C ALA A 364 3.34 3.39 -1.45
N LYS A 365 4.19 3.63 -0.46
CA LYS A 365 4.01 4.66 0.56
C LYS A 365 5.29 5.46 0.80
N TRP A 366 5.11 6.69 1.21
CA TRP A 366 6.17 7.48 1.84
C TRP A 366 6.42 6.99 3.26
N PRO A 367 7.64 7.13 3.78
CA PRO A 367 7.90 6.93 5.20
C PRO A 367 7.04 7.88 6.04
N THR A 368 6.36 7.32 7.03
CA THR A 368 5.50 8.09 7.92
C THR A 368 5.93 7.96 9.37
N ASN A 369 5.71 9.02 10.16
CA ASN A 369 5.89 8.95 11.61
C ASN A 369 4.74 8.16 12.28
N ARG A 370 4.77 8.08 13.61
CA ARG A 370 3.73 7.37 14.39
C ARG A 370 2.33 7.99 14.25
N GLU A 371 2.25 9.24 13.82
CA GLU A 371 1.01 9.99 13.62
C GLU A 371 0.51 9.89 12.17
N GLY A 372 1.19 9.12 11.31
CA GLY A 372 0.85 8.95 9.89
C GLY A 372 1.28 10.12 9.01
N ARG A 373 2.04 11.09 9.51
CA ARG A 373 2.56 12.19 8.70
C ARG A 373 3.79 11.73 7.93
N VAL A 374 3.83 12.05 6.66
CA VAL A 374 5.00 11.82 5.80
C VAL A 374 6.22 12.52 6.41
N THR A 375 7.28 11.77 6.64
CA THR A 375 8.52 12.27 7.24
C THR A 375 9.56 12.66 6.20
N SER A 376 9.51 12.05 5.03
CA SER A 376 10.43 12.30 3.93
C SER A 376 9.80 11.87 2.61
N GLU A 377 10.12 12.59 1.55
CA GLU A 377 9.86 12.22 0.15
C GLU A 377 11.18 11.90 -0.59
N SER A 378 12.25 11.61 0.16
CA SER A 378 13.55 11.26 -0.41
C SER A 378 13.61 9.83 -0.93
N ASP A 379 12.86 8.91 -0.31
CA ASP A 379 12.73 7.52 -0.69
C ASP A 379 11.33 7.01 -0.35
N LEU A 380 10.86 6.00 -1.07
CA LEU A 380 9.66 5.28 -0.69
C LEU A 380 9.91 4.47 0.59
N ALA A 381 8.87 4.10 1.30
CA ALA A 381 8.98 3.22 2.46
C ALA A 381 9.43 1.83 1.98
N SER A 382 10.49 1.30 2.59
CA SER A 382 11.06 0.01 2.19
C SER A 382 10.07 -1.13 2.46
N ASN A 383 9.47 -1.62 1.38
CA ASN A 383 8.60 -2.80 1.33
C ASN A 383 8.70 -3.42 -0.08
N GLU A 384 8.04 -4.54 -0.31
CA GLU A 384 8.08 -5.22 -1.62
C GLU A 384 7.45 -4.40 -2.77
N ALA A 385 6.56 -3.47 -2.46
CA ALA A 385 5.89 -2.59 -3.42
C ALA A 385 6.80 -1.47 -3.94
N GLU A 386 7.85 -1.10 -3.19
CA GLU A 386 8.84 -0.08 -3.55
C GLU A 386 9.46 -0.37 -4.92
N HIS A 387 9.88 -1.61 -5.16
CA HIS A 387 10.60 -1.99 -6.38
C HIS A 387 9.77 -1.80 -7.66
N THR A 388 8.49 -2.18 -7.64
CA THR A 388 7.56 -1.96 -8.77
C THR A 388 7.30 -0.48 -8.99
N ALA A 389 7.11 0.28 -7.91
CA ALA A 389 6.90 1.71 -7.95
C ALA A 389 8.13 2.45 -8.50
N ASP A 390 9.33 2.09 -8.07
CA ASP A 390 10.58 2.67 -8.56
C ASP A 390 10.82 2.34 -10.03
N ALA A 391 10.60 1.09 -10.46
CA ALA A 391 10.68 0.72 -11.86
C ALA A 391 9.74 1.58 -12.73
N LEU A 392 8.48 1.78 -12.30
CA LEU A 392 7.53 2.67 -12.99
C LEU A 392 8.05 4.11 -13.04
N CYS A 393 8.51 4.63 -11.90
CA CYS A 393 9.00 6.00 -11.78
C CYS A 393 10.20 6.29 -12.70
N TYR A 394 11.15 5.37 -12.80
CA TYR A 394 12.29 5.51 -13.72
C TYR A 394 11.87 5.48 -15.18
N GLY A 395 10.94 4.61 -15.57
CA GLY A 395 10.43 4.52 -16.92
C GLY A 395 9.68 5.79 -17.36
N VAL A 396 8.82 6.32 -16.51
CA VAL A 396 8.09 7.57 -16.78
C VAL A 396 9.04 8.76 -16.83
N SER A 397 9.98 8.87 -15.89
CA SER A 397 11.00 9.90 -15.88
C SER A 397 11.85 9.89 -17.15
N TYR A 398 12.32 8.72 -17.58
CA TYR A 398 13.05 8.54 -18.83
C TYR A 398 12.24 9.06 -20.02
N SER A 399 10.99 8.65 -20.14
CA SER A 399 10.13 9.04 -21.26
C SER A 399 9.91 10.56 -21.33
N CYS A 400 9.70 11.20 -20.20
CA CYS A 400 9.43 12.64 -20.15
C CYS A 400 10.63 13.51 -20.54
N HIS A 401 11.85 13.02 -20.31
CA HIS A 401 13.07 13.80 -20.49
C HIS A 401 13.87 13.42 -21.74
N VAL A 402 13.92 12.14 -22.07
CA VAL A 402 14.73 11.65 -23.20
C VAL A 402 13.93 11.59 -24.50
N LEU A 403 12.66 11.20 -24.44
CA LEU A 403 11.81 11.12 -25.65
C LEU A 403 11.37 12.49 -26.20
N LYS A 404 11.55 13.58 -25.45
CA LYS A 404 11.24 14.94 -25.94
C LYS A 404 12.07 15.39 -27.14
N VAL A 405 13.22 14.77 -27.39
CA VAL A 405 14.20 15.26 -28.39
C VAL A 405 13.98 14.68 -29.78
N SER A 406 13.18 13.60 -29.93
CA SER A 406 13.12 12.85 -31.18
C SER A 406 11.85 13.10 -32.06
N ASN A 407 10.86 13.86 -31.62
CA ASN A 407 9.56 13.91 -32.33
C ASN A 407 9.19 15.28 -32.95
N THR A 408 10.11 16.24 -33.08
CA THR A 408 9.80 17.51 -33.77
C THR A 408 10.14 17.53 -35.26
N ASP A 409 10.87 16.52 -35.77
CA ASP A 409 11.44 16.64 -37.15
C ASP A 409 10.91 15.66 -38.20
N ASN A 410 9.93 14.79 -37.91
CA ASN A 410 9.40 13.84 -38.92
C ASN A 410 7.88 13.67 -38.84
N LEU A 411 7.15 14.73 -39.08
CA LEU A 411 5.77 14.63 -39.59
C LEU A 411 5.83 14.85 -41.11
N PRO A 412 5.37 13.90 -41.94
CA PRO A 412 5.20 14.16 -43.37
C PRO A 412 4.19 15.29 -43.54
N GLU A 413 4.55 16.29 -44.31
CA GLU A 413 3.63 17.36 -44.70
C GLU A 413 2.37 16.78 -45.35
N PRO A 414 1.18 17.30 -45.03
CA PRO A 414 -0.04 16.86 -45.69
C PRO A 414 0.06 17.17 -47.18
N HIS A 415 0.04 16.16 -48.02
CA HIS A 415 -0.06 16.29 -49.45
C HIS A 415 -1.28 17.16 -49.79
N SER A 416 -1.02 18.38 -50.23
CA SER A 416 -2.01 19.24 -50.88
C SER A 416 -2.44 18.56 -52.19
N ALA A 417 -3.65 18.03 -52.20
CA ALA A 417 -4.28 17.57 -53.44
C ALA A 417 -4.52 18.81 -54.34
N HIS A 418 -3.68 18.98 -55.37
CA HIS A 418 -3.99 19.85 -56.49
C HIS A 418 -5.20 19.25 -57.22
N VAL A 419 -6.34 19.90 -57.08
CA VAL A 419 -7.47 19.73 -58.02
C VAL A 419 -7.14 20.56 -59.26
N SER A 420 -6.74 19.89 -60.31
CA SER A 420 -6.67 20.47 -61.64
C SER A 420 -8.10 20.58 -62.20
N THR A 421 -8.58 21.81 -62.34
CA THR A 421 -9.70 22.13 -63.19
C THR A 421 -9.18 22.34 -64.63
N GLU A 422 -9.44 21.41 -65.49
CA GLU A 422 -9.43 21.62 -66.93
C GLU A 422 -10.80 21.23 -67.53
N GLY A 423 -11.35 22.15 -68.36
CA GLY A 423 -12.36 21.86 -69.33
C GLY A 423 -13.71 22.48 -69.10
#